data_ad69d323f66bb8aea114a6b62244ca66
#
_entry.id   ad69d323f66bb8aea114a6b62244ca66
#
_cell.length_a   1.000
_cell.length_b   1.000
_cell.length_c   1.000
_cell.angle_alpha   90.00
_cell.angle_beta   90.00
_cell.angle_gamma   90.00
#
_symmetry.space_group_name_H-M   'P 1'
#
loop_
_entity.id
_entity.type
_entity.pdbx_description
1 polymer ?
#
loop_
_entity_poly.entity_id
_entity_poly.type
_entity_poly.pdbx_seq_one_letter_code
_entity_poly.pdbx_strand_id
1 'polypeptide(L)'
;MSHPQLNELISADDLRVKAIVSGDPALLDQSFSEDLHYCHSNGAVDTKRSFMDMLASGKTRYIEIAYLQRYFTPVTDNIAFMTGQVTITSENAEKVGGTGNFSFLVVWQKTDGTWKFRGWQSARLPA
;
A
#
# COMPACT_ATOMS: atom_id res chain seq x y z
N MET A 1 13.96 -10.33 13.63
CA MET A 1 12.50 -10.19 13.91
C MET A 1 11.95 -11.53 14.34
N SER A 2 11.10 -11.53 15.33
CA SER A 2 10.41 -12.76 15.72
C SER A 2 9.41 -13.17 14.64
N HIS A 3 9.19 -14.48 14.47
CA HIS A 3 8.22 -14.99 13.51
C HIS A 3 6.78 -14.47 13.74
N PRO A 4 6.27 -14.32 14.99
CA PRO A 4 4.95 -13.75 15.19
C PRO A 4 4.80 -12.34 14.62
N GLN A 5 5.81 -11.49 14.78
CA GLN A 5 5.76 -10.13 14.25
C GLN A 5 5.83 -10.11 12.73
N LEU A 6 6.64 -10.99 12.13
CA LEU A 6 6.68 -11.12 10.68
C LEU A 6 5.32 -11.56 10.13
N ASN A 7 4.68 -12.53 10.76
CA ASN A 7 3.36 -13.01 10.35
C ASN A 7 2.30 -11.89 10.47
N GLU A 8 2.39 -11.08 11.53
CA GLU A 8 1.49 -9.93 11.68
C GLU A 8 1.67 -8.92 10.54
N LEU A 9 2.91 -8.65 10.15
CA LEU A 9 3.20 -7.72 9.03
C LEU A 9 2.70 -8.27 7.70
N ILE A 10 2.91 -9.54 7.44
CA ILE A 10 2.40 -10.19 6.23
C ILE A 10 0.87 -10.07 6.18
N SER A 11 0.20 -10.38 7.29
CA SER A 11 -1.26 -10.27 7.37
C SER A 11 -1.74 -8.84 7.19
N ALA A 12 -1.03 -7.86 7.77
CA ALA A 12 -1.36 -6.44 7.63
C ALA A 12 -1.25 -5.98 6.17
N ASP A 13 -0.20 -6.42 5.47
CA ASP A 13 -0.03 -6.06 4.07
C ASP A 13 -1.03 -6.77 3.16
N ASP A 14 -1.34 -8.03 3.43
CA ASP A 14 -2.37 -8.75 2.68
C ASP A 14 -3.72 -8.06 2.84
N LEU A 15 -4.05 -7.58 4.04
CA LEU A 15 -5.26 -6.79 4.29
C LEU A 15 -5.23 -5.47 3.51
N ARG A 16 -4.10 -4.77 3.50
CA ARG A 16 -3.94 -3.52 2.76
C ARG A 16 -4.19 -3.72 1.26
N VAL A 17 -3.59 -4.75 0.68
CA VAL A 17 -3.79 -5.06 -0.74
C VAL A 17 -5.27 -5.33 -1.01
N LYS A 18 -5.91 -6.15 -0.19
CA LYS A 18 -7.35 -6.44 -0.32
C LYS A 18 -8.19 -5.17 -0.19
N ALA A 19 -7.86 -4.30 0.76
CA ALA A 19 -8.58 -3.05 0.97
C ALA A 19 -8.51 -2.13 -0.26
N ILE A 20 -7.33 -1.99 -0.84
CA ILE A 20 -7.13 -1.13 -2.02
C ILE A 20 -7.81 -1.72 -3.25
N VAL A 21 -7.67 -3.00 -3.50
CA VAL A 21 -8.28 -3.64 -4.67
C VAL A 21 -9.81 -3.67 -4.57
N SER A 22 -10.34 -3.93 -3.38
CA SER A 22 -11.80 -3.91 -3.18
C SER A 22 -12.39 -2.51 -3.11
N GLY A 23 -11.58 -1.53 -2.68
CA GLY A 23 -12.07 -0.17 -2.43
C GLY A 23 -13.00 -0.07 -1.23
N ASP A 24 -13.02 -1.08 -0.36
CA ASP A 24 -13.92 -1.12 0.80
C ASP A 24 -13.49 -0.06 1.84
N PRO A 25 -14.35 0.96 2.11
CA PRO A 25 -13.97 2.03 3.03
C PRO A 25 -13.62 1.56 4.44
N ALA A 26 -14.30 0.55 4.95
CA ALA A 26 -14.05 0.04 6.30
C ALA A 26 -12.66 -0.62 6.39
N LEU A 27 -12.30 -1.40 5.38
CA LEU A 27 -10.98 -2.04 5.32
C LEU A 27 -9.86 -1.02 5.12
N LEU A 28 -10.09 -0.01 4.27
CA LEU A 28 -9.14 1.08 4.05
C LEU A 28 -8.90 1.85 5.34
N ASP A 29 -9.97 2.20 6.05
CA ASP A 29 -9.87 2.93 7.31
C ASP A 29 -9.09 2.12 8.36
N GLN A 30 -9.33 0.82 8.42
CA GLN A 30 -8.63 -0.07 9.35
C GLN A 30 -7.15 -0.21 9.03
N SER A 31 -6.79 -0.26 7.75
CA SER A 31 -5.42 -0.53 7.29
C SER A 31 -4.53 0.72 7.29
N PHE A 32 -5.08 1.87 6.93
CA PHE A 32 -4.31 3.10 6.73
C PHE A 32 -4.06 3.83 8.05
N SER A 33 -2.81 4.26 8.24
CA SER A 33 -2.47 5.20 9.31
C SER A 33 -3.17 6.53 9.07
N GLU A 34 -3.61 7.20 10.16
CA GLU A 34 -4.13 8.56 10.07
C GLU A 34 -3.12 9.53 9.45
N ASP A 35 -1.82 9.22 9.57
CA ASP A 35 -0.73 10.03 9.06
C ASP A 35 -0.15 9.49 7.75
N LEU A 36 -0.92 8.70 7.01
CA LEU A 36 -0.44 8.10 5.76
C LEU A 36 0.12 9.16 4.81
N HIS A 37 1.31 8.88 4.29
CA HIS A 37 1.95 9.63 3.21
C HIS A 37 2.13 8.68 2.04
N TYR A 38 1.31 8.84 1.01
CA TYR A 38 1.33 7.96 -0.15
C TYR A 38 1.83 8.75 -1.36
N CYS A 39 3.08 8.50 -1.76
CA CYS A 39 3.68 9.15 -2.92
C CYS A 39 3.57 8.21 -4.13
N HIS A 40 2.79 8.63 -5.11
CA HIS A 40 2.64 7.90 -6.37
C HIS A 40 3.91 8.01 -7.22
N SER A 41 4.07 7.11 -8.19
CA SER A 41 5.24 7.07 -9.06
C SER A 41 5.42 8.33 -9.91
N ASN A 42 4.35 9.12 -10.10
CA ASN A 42 4.40 10.41 -10.81
C ASN A 42 4.72 11.59 -9.89
N GLY A 43 4.94 11.35 -8.60
CA GLY A 43 5.25 12.38 -7.60
C GLY A 43 4.06 12.97 -6.89
N ALA A 44 2.82 12.67 -7.29
CA ALA A 44 1.64 13.13 -6.58
C ALA A 44 1.55 12.45 -5.21
N VAL A 45 1.15 13.21 -4.19
CA VAL A 45 1.08 12.70 -2.80
C VAL A 45 -0.35 12.73 -2.32
N ASP A 46 -0.80 11.61 -1.76
CA ASP A 46 -2.09 11.50 -1.10
C ASP A 46 -1.92 11.31 0.40
N THR A 47 -2.88 11.87 1.15
CA THR A 47 -3.10 11.55 2.56
C THR A 47 -4.06 10.36 2.64
N LYS A 48 -4.30 9.85 3.86
CA LYS A 48 -5.33 8.82 4.07
C LYS A 48 -6.66 9.25 3.46
N ARG A 49 -7.10 10.46 3.78
CA ARG A 49 -8.40 10.96 3.32
C ARG A 49 -8.46 11.13 1.82
N SER A 50 -7.47 11.77 1.22
CA SER A 50 -7.49 12.02 -0.23
C SER A 50 -7.39 10.72 -1.02
N PHE A 51 -6.62 9.74 -0.53
CA PHE A 51 -6.52 8.44 -1.20
C PHE A 51 -7.83 7.66 -1.09
N MET A 52 -8.45 7.64 0.11
CA MET A 52 -9.76 7.01 0.30
C MET A 52 -10.83 7.66 -0.56
N ASP A 53 -10.84 8.99 -0.64
CA ASP A 53 -11.80 9.74 -1.47
C ASP A 53 -11.61 9.40 -2.96
N MET A 54 -10.37 9.30 -3.41
CA MET A 54 -10.06 8.93 -4.79
C MET A 54 -10.59 7.54 -5.12
N LEU A 55 -10.36 6.58 -4.22
CA LEU A 55 -10.84 5.20 -4.42
C LEU A 55 -12.37 5.13 -4.39
N ALA A 56 -13.00 5.89 -3.50
CA ALA A 56 -14.46 5.94 -3.39
C ALA A 56 -15.11 6.58 -4.62
N SER A 57 -14.43 7.58 -5.23
CA SER A 57 -14.96 8.29 -6.39
C SER A 57 -14.89 7.50 -7.70
N GLY A 58 -14.08 6.44 -7.74
CA GLY A 58 -13.83 5.67 -8.95
C GLY A 58 -12.90 6.35 -9.95
N LYS A 59 -12.27 7.47 -9.58
CA LYS A 59 -11.28 8.13 -10.45
C LYS A 59 -10.12 7.21 -10.80
N THR A 60 -9.71 6.39 -9.83
CA THR A 60 -8.72 5.34 -10.04
C THR A 60 -9.22 4.09 -9.34
N ARG A 61 -9.16 2.98 -10.04
CA ARG A 61 -9.49 1.68 -9.48
C ARG A 61 -8.30 0.75 -9.66
N TYR A 62 -7.84 0.16 -8.56
CA TYR A 62 -6.79 -0.84 -8.60
C TYR A 62 -7.42 -2.21 -8.86
N ILE A 63 -7.01 -2.86 -9.95
CA ILE A 63 -7.55 -4.16 -10.37
C ILE A 63 -6.76 -5.29 -9.75
N GLU A 64 -5.43 -5.16 -9.73
CA GLU A 64 -4.54 -6.19 -9.21
C GLU A 64 -3.27 -5.55 -8.66
N ILE A 65 -2.79 -6.10 -7.56
CA ILE A 65 -1.50 -5.79 -6.96
C ILE A 65 -0.81 -7.12 -6.72
N ALA A 66 0.23 -7.43 -7.50
CA ALA A 66 0.92 -8.71 -7.44
C ALA A 66 2.41 -8.50 -7.20
N TYR A 67 2.92 -9.07 -6.12
CA TYR A 67 4.34 -8.92 -5.79
C TYR A 67 5.23 -9.79 -6.67
N LEU A 68 6.31 -9.18 -7.16
CA LEU A 68 7.45 -9.89 -7.74
C LEU A 68 8.45 -10.25 -6.63
N GLN A 69 8.65 -9.32 -5.70
CA GLN A 69 9.49 -9.48 -4.51
C GLN A 69 8.87 -8.69 -3.36
N ARG A 70 8.94 -9.22 -2.15
CA ARG A 70 8.43 -8.54 -0.95
C ARG A 70 9.27 -8.93 0.25
N TYR A 71 9.97 -7.96 0.83
CA TYR A 71 10.86 -8.15 1.96
C TYR A 71 10.47 -7.24 3.10
N PHE A 72 10.43 -7.78 4.33
CA PHE A 72 10.18 -7.00 5.53
C PHE A 72 11.47 -6.83 6.31
N THR A 73 11.76 -5.59 6.72
CA THR A 73 12.96 -5.24 7.48
C THR A 73 12.55 -4.52 8.77
N PRO A 74 12.68 -5.17 9.93
CA PRO A 74 12.33 -4.52 11.19
C PRO A 74 13.34 -3.43 11.52
N VAL A 75 12.84 -2.32 12.06
CA VAL A 75 13.67 -1.20 12.51
C VAL A 75 13.59 -1.09 14.03
N THR A 76 12.36 -1.07 14.56
CA THR A 76 12.08 -1.12 16.01
C THR A 76 10.91 -2.07 16.23
N ASP A 77 10.48 -2.22 17.47
CA ASP A 77 9.29 -3.02 17.78
C ASP A 77 8.00 -2.47 17.14
N ASN A 78 8.02 -1.18 16.74
CA ASN A 78 6.85 -0.48 16.24
C ASN A 78 7.04 0.07 14.81
N ILE A 79 8.21 -0.11 14.21
CA ILE A 79 8.52 0.37 12.86
C ILE A 79 9.16 -0.75 12.06
N ALA A 80 8.67 -0.96 10.85
CA ALA A 80 9.28 -1.89 9.91
C ALA A 80 9.21 -1.29 8.50
N PHE A 81 10.21 -1.59 7.68
CA PHE A 81 10.18 -1.29 6.26
C PHE A 81 9.72 -2.52 5.50
N MET A 82 9.07 -2.27 4.36
CA MET A 82 8.80 -3.31 3.38
C MET A 82 9.33 -2.81 2.04
N THR A 83 10.15 -3.62 1.38
CA THR A 83 10.75 -3.26 0.10
C THR A 83 10.52 -4.37 -0.90
N GLY A 84 10.68 -4.05 -2.17
CA GLY A 84 10.57 -5.05 -3.22
C GLY A 84 10.12 -4.46 -4.54
N GLN A 85 9.50 -5.31 -5.33
CA GLN A 85 8.96 -4.96 -6.64
C GLN A 85 7.55 -5.51 -6.76
N VAL A 86 6.69 -4.75 -7.43
CA VAL A 86 5.27 -5.06 -7.54
C VAL A 86 4.77 -4.76 -8.94
N THR A 87 3.85 -5.59 -9.41
CA THR A 87 3.08 -5.33 -10.64
C THR A 87 1.72 -4.78 -10.21
N ILE A 88 1.36 -3.60 -10.70
CA ILE A 88 0.09 -2.96 -10.40
C ILE A 88 -0.68 -2.76 -11.69
N THR A 89 -1.93 -3.23 -11.71
CA THR A 89 -2.88 -2.98 -12.78
C THR A 89 -3.97 -2.06 -12.24
N SER A 90 -4.18 -0.94 -12.93
CA SER A 90 -5.19 0.04 -12.53
C SER A 90 -5.91 0.59 -13.75
N GLU A 91 -7.05 1.24 -13.53
CA GLU A 91 -7.82 1.90 -14.57
C GLU A 91 -8.44 3.18 -14.03
N ASN A 92 -8.77 4.12 -14.96
CA ASN A 92 -9.48 5.33 -14.60
C ASN A 92 -11.01 5.13 -14.70
N ALA A 93 -11.77 6.21 -14.52
CA ALA A 93 -13.24 6.16 -14.54
C ALA A 93 -13.80 5.72 -15.90
N GLU A 94 -13.08 5.94 -17.00
CA GLU A 94 -13.46 5.51 -18.34
C GLU A 94 -12.98 4.10 -18.66
N LYS A 95 -12.48 3.37 -17.64
CA LYS A 95 -11.92 2.02 -17.77
C LYS A 95 -10.71 1.94 -18.68
N VAL A 96 -9.98 3.05 -18.79
CA VAL A 96 -8.70 3.12 -19.51
C VAL A 96 -7.60 3.04 -18.47
N GLY A 97 -6.69 2.12 -18.66
CA GLY A 97 -5.59 1.95 -17.72
C GLY A 97 -4.55 1.00 -18.27
N GLY A 98 -3.79 0.41 -17.38
CA GLY A 98 -2.74 -0.49 -17.78
C GLY A 98 -2.03 -1.10 -16.59
N THR A 99 -0.97 -1.82 -16.92
CA THR A 99 -0.16 -2.54 -15.96
C THR A 99 1.26 -1.97 -15.97
N GLY A 100 1.82 -1.78 -14.78
CA GLY A 100 3.19 -1.33 -14.63
C GLY A 100 3.91 -2.10 -13.54
N ASN A 101 5.23 -2.12 -13.63
CA ASN A 101 6.09 -2.69 -12.61
C ASN A 101 6.78 -1.57 -11.85
N PHE A 102 6.85 -1.69 -10.54
CA PHE A 102 7.36 -0.64 -9.67
C PHE A 102 8.28 -1.22 -8.62
N SER A 103 9.33 -0.48 -8.30
CA SER A 103 10.10 -0.67 -7.08
C SER A 103 9.46 0.17 -5.98
N PHE A 104 9.39 -0.34 -4.75
CA PHE A 104 8.69 0.37 -3.69
C PHE A 104 9.44 0.33 -2.36
N LEU A 105 9.13 1.33 -1.54
CA LEU A 105 9.46 1.37 -0.13
C LEU A 105 8.19 1.69 0.64
N VAL A 106 7.89 0.86 1.64
CA VAL A 106 6.74 1.05 2.53
C VAL A 106 7.25 1.17 3.97
N VAL A 107 6.63 2.06 4.71
CA VAL A 107 6.82 2.16 6.16
C VAL A 107 5.55 1.63 6.84
N TRP A 108 5.75 0.63 7.68
CA TRP A 108 4.73 0.09 8.58
C TRP A 108 4.98 0.62 9.98
N GLN A 109 3.94 1.13 10.63
CA GLN A 109 4.02 1.64 11.99
C GLN A 109 2.96 0.97 12.86
N LYS A 110 3.39 0.41 14.01
CA LYS A 110 2.47 -0.21 14.96
C LYS A 110 1.92 0.87 15.88
N THR A 111 0.60 1.01 15.86
CA THR A 111 -0.15 1.98 16.67
C THR A 111 -1.22 1.23 17.44
N ASP A 112 -1.22 1.35 18.75
CA ASP A 112 -2.18 0.66 19.62
C ASP A 112 -2.25 -0.85 19.35
N GLY A 113 -1.07 -1.46 19.13
CA GLY A 113 -0.96 -2.89 18.90
C GLY A 113 -1.25 -3.36 17.49
N THR A 114 -1.56 -2.46 16.56
CA THR A 114 -1.91 -2.80 15.19
C THR A 114 -0.96 -2.15 14.20
N TRP A 115 -0.46 -2.94 13.25
CA TRP A 115 0.36 -2.42 12.16
C TRP A 115 -0.50 -1.62 11.19
N LYS A 116 -0.09 -0.36 10.94
CA LYS A 116 -0.77 0.57 10.03
C LYS A 116 0.14 0.94 8.88
N PHE A 117 -0.45 1.06 7.70
CA PHE A 117 0.22 1.50 6.47
C PHE A 117 0.53 2.99 6.57
N ARG A 118 1.79 3.32 6.89
CA ARG A 118 2.22 4.67 7.26
C ARG A 118 2.80 5.45 6.09
N GLY A 119 3.47 4.79 5.16
CA GLY A 119 4.09 5.46 4.03
C GLY A 119 4.30 4.55 2.85
N TRP A 120 4.24 5.12 1.66
CA TRP A 120 4.49 4.45 0.38
C TRP A 120 5.25 5.40 -0.52
N GLN A 121 6.29 4.88 -1.15
CA GLN A 121 7.05 5.57 -2.20
C GLN A 121 7.35 4.56 -3.27
N SER A 122 7.07 4.88 -4.51
CA SER A 122 7.36 3.98 -5.62
C SER A 122 8.02 4.71 -6.78
N ALA A 123 8.72 3.91 -7.60
CA ALA A 123 9.31 4.36 -8.84
C ALA A 123 9.02 3.29 -9.92
N ARG A 124 8.64 3.75 -11.10
CA ARG A 124 8.36 2.83 -12.21
C ARG A 124 9.67 2.20 -12.69
N LEU A 125 9.67 0.90 -12.84
CA LEU A 125 10.80 0.18 -13.41
C LEU A 125 10.84 0.40 -14.92
N PRO A 126 12.04 0.42 -15.53
CA PRO A 126 12.16 0.46 -16.98
C PRO A 126 11.47 -0.74 -17.65
N ALA A 127 10.93 -0.49 -18.82
CA ALA A 127 10.30 -1.55 -19.61
C ALA A 127 11.31 -2.57 -20.10
#